data_a59f5cd21bad99ab1999d0386262b77d
#
_entry.id   a59f5cd21bad99ab1999d0386262b77d
#
_cell.length_a   1.000
_cell.length_b   1.000
_cell.length_c   1.000
_cell.angle_alpha   90.00
_cell.angle_beta   90.00
_cell.angle_gamma   90.00
#
_symmetry.space_group_name_H-M   'P 1'
#
loop_
_entity.id
_entity.type
_entity.pdbx_description
1 polymer ?
#
loop_
_entity_poly.entity_id
_entity_poly.type
_entity_poly.pdbx_seq_one_letter_code
_entity_poly.pdbx_strand_id
1 'polypeptide(L)'
;QLFHSLRNVGGKVRTTALGPDDVPSMSLVPPGVRQTFFRFECSNPQSEGDQRLTAFKERILSLLKKSAVSASHTMIIVPSYFDFVRLEDDFRRMDPPISYTTLSEYSTGRDISRAREAFFSGKKSVLLLTERFHFYRRYLIRGAITVVFYAPPEHAIYYPEFIRAPLSVRDASSAAPTDPADLQVWTLFCKYDLLRLERVVGAPQARKMLTGTDTSYRFL
;
A
#
# COMPACT_ATOMS: atom_id res chain seq x y z
N GLN A 1 11.65 14.85 -10.24
CA GLN A 1 13.08 15.02 -9.93
C GLN A 1 13.75 15.99 -10.88
N LEU A 2 13.54 15.90 -12.18
CA LEU A 2 14.07 16.86 -13.18
C LEU A 2 13.67 18.31 -12.88
N PHE A 3 12.48 18.55 -12.39
CA PHE A 3 12.00 19.90 -12.06
C PHE A 3 12.63 20.48 -10.79
N HIS A 4 13.09 19.67 -9.87
CA HIS A 4 13.81 20.13 -8.69
C HIS A 4 15.20 20.67 -9.06
N SER A 5 15.92 19.99 -9.94
CA SER A 5 17.24 20.45 -10.40
C SER A 5 17.16 21.70 -11.25
N LEU A 6 16.09 21.88 -12.04
CA LEU A 6 15.89 23.06 -12.90
C LEU A 6 15.45 24.32 -12.13
N ARG A 7 14.81 24.16 -10.97
CA ARG A 7 14.38 25.33 -10.14
C ARG A 7 15.46 25.88 -9.23
N ASN A 8 16.58 25.20 -9.11
CA ASN A 8 17.60 25.58 -8.15
C ASN A 8 18.69 26.46 -8.73
N VAL A 9 18.28 27.47 -9.42
CA VAL A 9 19.20 28.52 -9.92
C VAL A 9 19.56 29.44 -8.75
N GLY A 10 20.64 29.10 -8.04
CA GLY A 10 21.17 29.90 -6.94
C GLY A 10 20.71 29.54 -5.51
N GLY A 11 20.02 28.43 -5.32
CA GLY A 11 19.55 27.97 -3.99
C GLY A 11 20.15 26.63 -3.54
N LYS A 12 19.94 26.25 -2.27
CA LYS A 12 20.30 24.92 -1.77
C LYS A 12 19.37 23.87 -2.36
N VAL A 13 19.93 22.81 -2.93
CA VAL A 13 19.15 21.66 -3.40
C VAL A 13 18.56 20.94 -2.19
N ARG A 14 17.24 20.79 -2.16
CA ARG A 14 16.57 19.99 -1.15
C ARG A 14 16.77 18.52 -1.48
N THR A 15 17.48 17.80 -0.64
CA THR A 15 17.79 16.37 -0.83
C THR A 15 16.79 15.43 -0.15
N THR A 16 15.82 15.99 0.59
CA THR A 16 14.77 15.23 1.28
C THR A 16 13.40 15.55 0.72
N ALA A 17 12.49 14.58 0.75
CA ALA A 17 11.11 14.76 0.30
C ALA A 17 10.28 15.63 1.24
N LEU A 18 10.66 15.68 2.52
CA LEU A 18 10.01 16.47 3.58
C LEU A 18 10.86 17.67 3.94
N GLY A 19 10.22 18.80 4.25
CA GLY A 19 10.84 19.93 4.90
C GLY A 19 11.07 19.67 6.39
N PRO A 20 11.81 20.58 7.07
CA PRO A 20 12.01 20.47 8.51
C PRO A 20 10.69 20.50 9.31
N ASP A 21 9.66 21.16 8.79
CA ASP A 21 8.36 21.31 9.43
C ASP A 21 7.29 20.33 8.90
N ASP A 22 7.61 19.52 7.90
CA ASP A 22 6.68 18.57 7.32
C ASP A 22 6.57 17.31 8.20
N VAL A 23 5.37 16.97 8.57
CA VAL A 23 5.07 15.80 9.41
C VAL A 23 4.97 14.55 8.53
N PRO A 24 5.65 13.44 8.88
CA PRO A 24 5.50 12.17 8.18
C PRO A 24 4.04 11.69 8.22
N SER A 25 3.51 11.21 7.09
CA SER A 25 2.10 10.81 7.01
C SER A 25 1.74 9.63 7.92
N MET A 26 2.71 8.80 8.30
CA MET A 26 2.55 7.72 9.27
C MET A 26 2.09 8.23 10.65
N SER A 27 2.49 9.44 11.07
CA SER A 27 2.04 10.03 12.34
C SER A 27 0.55 10.39 12.37
N LEU A 28 -0.09 10.41 11.21
CA LEU A 28 -1.53 10.61 11.06
C LEU A 28 -2.31 9.29 11.12
N VAL A 29 -1.66 8.14 11.19
CA VAL A 29 -2.31 6.84 11.37
C VAL A 29 -2.84 6.73 12.80
N PRO A 30 -4.05 6.16 13.01
CA PRO A 30 -4.54 5.92 14.37
C PRO A 30 -3.56 5.06 15.18
N PRO A 31 -3.34 5.39 16.47
CA PRO A 31 -2.44 4.60 17.32
C PRO A 31 -2.96 3.17 17.48
N GLY A 32 -2.05 2.22 17.62
CA GLY A 32 -2.35 0.79 17.78
C GLY A 32 -2.41 0.00 16.47
N VAL A 33 -2.46 0.65 15.30
CA VAL A 33 -2.42 -0.05 14.01
C VAL A 33 -1.05 -0.71 13.80
N ARG A 34 -1.05 -2.00 13.50
CA ARG A 34 0.18 -2.77 13.26
C ARG A 34 0.70 -2.54 11.85
N GLN A 35 1.79 -1.80 11.72
CA GLN A 35 2.40 -1.45 10.45
C GLN A 35 3.72 -2.21 10.27
N THR A 36 3.88 -2.95 9.17
CA THR A 36 5.09 -3.68 8.84
C THR A 36 5.58 -3.29 7.45
N PHE A 37 6.80 -2.83 7.38
CA PHE A 37 7.48 -2.48 6.13
C PHE A 37 8.45 -3.60 5.76
N PHE A 38 8.32 -4.16 4.56
CA PHE A 38 9.17 -5.23 4.04
C PHE A 38 10.13 -4.66 3.01
N ARG A 39 11.43 -4.71 3.32
CA ARG A 39 12.48 -4.32 2.38
C ARG A 39 12.84 -5.48 1.48
N PHE A 40 12.93 -5.23 0.19
CA PHE A 40 13.54 -6.14 -0.77
C PHE A 40 14.74 -5.50 -1.46
N GLU A 41 15.70 -6.34 -1.84
CA GLU A 41 16.88 -5.88 -2.57
C GLU A 41 16.55 -5.71 -4.05
N CYS A 42 17.07 -4.65 -4.63
CA CYS A 42 16.92 -4.35 -6.04
C CYS A 42 18.26 -3.92 -6.64
N SER A 43 18.73 -4.66 -7.66
CA SER A 43 20.04 -4.46 -8.24
C SER A 43 20.12 -3.17 -9.07
N ASN A 44 19.13 -2.97 -9.93
CA ASN A 44 19.06 -1.83 -10.85
C ASN A 44 17.60 -1.37 -11.06
N PRO A 45 17.38 -0.14 -11.54
CA PRO A 45 16.03 0.39 -11.75
C PRO A 45 15.21 -0.40 -12.79
N GLN A 46 15.86 -1.00 -13.79
CA GLN A 46 15.17 -1.71 -14.87
C GLN A 46 14.55 -3.02 -14.38
N SER A 47 15.18 -3.69 -13.42
CA SER A 47 14.67 -4.94 -12.82
C SER A 47 13.75 -4.70 -11.60
N GLU A 48 13.52 -3.46 -11.22
CA GLU A 48 12.78 -3.11 -10.00
C GLU A 48 11.37 -3.73 -9.99
N GLY A 49 10.62 -3.58 -11.08
CA GLY A 49 9.27 -4.12 -11.18
C GLY A 49 9.21 -5.65 -11.06
N ASP A 50 10.15 -6.37 -11.67
CA ASP A 50 10.21 -7.85 -11.60
C ASP A 50 10.61 -8.32 -10.20
N GLN A 51 11.60 -7.66 -9.60
CA GLN A 51 12.05 -8.00 -8.25
C GLN A 51 11.00 -7.66 -7.20
N ARG A 52 10.23 -6.58 -7.38
CA ARG A 52 9.09 -6.22 -6.52
C ARG A 52 8.00 -7.27 -6.60
N LEU A 53 7.65 -7.72 -7.80
CA LEU A 53 6.65 -8.77 -7.99
C LEU A 53 7.09 -10.08 -7.32
N THR A 54 8.35 -10.47 -7.49
CA THR A 54 8.93 -11.63 -6.81
C THR A 54 8.85 -11.49 -5.29
N ALA A 55 9.30 -10.36 -4.74
CA ALA A 55 9.25 -10.09 -3.32
C ALA A 55 7.81 -10.06 -2.77
N PHE A 56 6.86 -9.55 -3.55
CA PHE A 56 5.44 -9.58 -3.20
C PHE A 56 4.93 -11.03 -3.08
N LYS A 57 5.25 -11.89 -4.04
CA LYS A 57 4.86 -13.31 -4.02
C LYS A 57 5.45 -14.04 -2.83
N GLU A 58 6.74 -13.88 -2.60
CA GLU A 58 7.47 -14.60 -1.55
C GLU A 58 7.09 -14.14 -0.14
N ARG A 59 6.86 -12.85 0.07
CA ARG A 59 6.63 -12.29 1.40
C ARG A 59 5.14 -12.06 1.66
N ILE A 60 4.47 -11.29 0.83
CA ILE A 60 3.09 -10.86 1.10
C ILE A 60 2.11 -12.00 0.82
N LEU A 61 2.15 -12.60 -0.39
CA LEU A 61 1.24 -13.70 -0.72
C LEU A 61 1.46 -14.93 0.17
N SER A 62 2.71 -15.22 0.55
CA SER A 62 2.99 -16.33 1.47
C SER A 62 2.39 -16.10 2.86
N LEU A 63 2.38 -14.86 3.36
CA LEU A 63 1.72 -14.48 4.61
C LEU A 63 0.20 -14.58 4.50
N LEU A 64 -0.38 -14.10 3.40
CA LEU A 64 -1.81 -14.20 3.13
C LEU A 64 -2.26 -15.68 3.08
N LYS A 65 -1.50 -16.55 2.44
CA LYS A 65 -1.81 -17.99 2.35
C LYS A 65 -1.71 -18.72 3.69
N LYS A 66 -0.88 -18.25 4.62
CA LYS A 66 -0.69 -18.87 5.94
C LYS A 66 -1.82 -18.59 6.93
N SER A 67 -2.60 -17.54 6.72
CA SER A 67 -3.66 -17.11 7.64
C SER A 67 -4.97 -16.94 6.89
N ALA A 68 -5.96 -17.76 7.19
CA ALA A 68 -7.30 -17.59 6.62
C ALA A 68 -7.92 -16.23 6.97
N VAL A 69 -7.60 -15.70 8.15
CA VAL A 69 -8.05 -14.37 8.61
C VAL A 69 -7.36 -13.27 7.80
N SER A 70 -6.04 -13.34 7.62
CA SER A 70 -5.30 -12.36 6.80
C SER A 70 -5.61 -12.49 5.31
N ALA A 71 -5.97 -13.68 4.83
CA ALA A 71 -6.40 -13.89 3.45
C ALA A 71 -7.78 -13.29 3.16
N SER A 72 -8.64 -13.18 4.17
CA SER A 72 -9.94 -12.55 4.04
C SER A 72 -9.82 -11.03 4.16
N HIS A 73 -10.58 -10.29 3.35
CA HIS A 73 -10.68 -8.84 3.44
C HIS A 73 -9.33 -8.10 3.32
N THR A 74 -8.51 -8.52 2.35
CA THR A 74 -7.23 -7.86 2.03
C THR A 74 -7.41 -6.83 0.93
N MET A 75 -7.02 -5.59 1.20
CA MET A 75 -6.98 -4.51 0.21
C MET A 75 -5.54 -4.25 -0.22
N ILE A 76 -5.27 -4.34 -1.53
CA ILE A 76 -3.93 -4.14 -2.11
C ILE A 76 -3.95 -2.88 -2.96
N ILE A 77 -3.12 -1.90 -2.58
CA ILE A 77 -3.00 -0.60 -3.25
C ILE A 77 -1.74 -0.62 -4.12
N VAL A 78 -1.91 -0.30 -5.40
CA VAL A 78 -0.83 -0.33 -6.40
C VAL A 78 -0.68 1.07 -7.02
N PRO A 79 0.47 1.73 -6.87
CA PRO A 79 0.69 3.06 -7.46
C PRO A 79 0.72 3.03 -9.00
N SER A 80 1.34 2.01 -9.59
CA SER A 80 1.53 1.87 -11.03
C SER A 80 0.41 1.05 -11.68
N TYR A 81 -0.20 1.57 -12.76
CA TYR A 81 -1.18 0.80 -13.54
C TYR A 81 -0.56 -0.43 -14.22
N PHE A 82 0.70 -0.35 -14.64
CA PHE A 82 1.40 -1.50 -15.22
C PHE A 82 1.59 -2.62 -14.20
N ASP A 83 1.98 -2.29 -12.98
CA ASP A 83 2.08 -3.27 -11.90
C ASP A 83 0.72 -3.84 -11.50
N PHE A 84 -0.32 -3.02 -11.54
CA PHE A 84 -1.69 -3.47 -11.32
C PHE A 84 -2.10 -4.55 -12.33
N VAL A 85 -1.87 -4.33 -13.63
CA VAL A 85 -2.17 -5.31 -14.69
C VAL A 85 -1.35 -6.58 -14.52
N ARG A 86 -0.08 -6.47 -14.17
CA ARG A 86 0.80 -7.62 -13.91
C ARG A 86 0.32 -8.45 -12.72
N LEU A 87 -0.06 -7.80 -11.62
CA LEU A 87 -0.61 -8.48 -10.45
C LEU A 87 -1.95 -9.16 -10.76
N GLU A 88 -2.81 -8.50 -11.53
CA GLU A 88 -4.08 -9.07 -11.96
C GLU A 88 -3.88 -10.32 -12.81
N ASP A 89 -2.94 -10.29 -13.76
CA ASP A 89 -2.59 -11.44 -14.58
C ASP A 89 -2.03 -12.60 -13.75
N ASP A 90 -1.15 -12.29 -12.78
CA ASP A 90 -0.65 -13.27 -11.82
C ASP A 90 -1.79 -13.91 -10.99
N PHE A 91 -2.70 -13.11 -10.46
CA PHE A 91 -3.82 -13.63 -9.66
C PHE A 91 -4.75 -14.53 -10.49
N ARG A 92 -4.92 -14.20 -11.77
CA ARG A 92 -5.72 -15.01 -12.71
C ARG A 92 -5.09 -16.38 -12.99
N ARG A 93 -3.77 -16.47 -12.96
CA ARG A 93 -3.01 -17.69 -13.24
C ARG A 93 -2.66 -18.51 -11.99
N MET A 94 -3.01 -18.04 -10.81
CA MET A 94 -2.68 -18.73 -9.56
C MET A 94 -3.44 -20.05 -9.40
N ASP A 95 -2.73 -21.04 -8.91
CA ASP A 95 -3.29 -22.30 -8.43
C ASP A 95 -2.79 -22.56 -6.98
N PRO A 96 -3.68 -22.71 -6.00
CA PRO A 96 -5.14 -22.52 -6.07
C PRO A 96 -5.53 -21.05 -6.37
N PRO A 97 -6.69 -20.83 -7.01
CA PRO A 97 -7.13 -19.49 -7.40
C PRO A 97 -7.43 -18.60 -6.18
N ILE A 98 -7.05 -17.33 -6.28
CA ILE A 98 -7.41 -16.32 -5.29
C ILE A 98 -8.74 -15.70 -5.68
N SER A 99 -9.66 -15.58 -4.72
CA SER A 99 -10.94 -14.88 -4.93
C SER A 99 -10.72 -13.37 -4.83
N TYR A 100 -10.60 -12.68 -5.95
CA TYR A 100 -10.31 -11.25 -5.97
C TYR A 100 -11.32 -10.45 -6.81
N THR A 101 -11.33 -9.15 -6.61
CA THR A 101 -11.97 -8.14 -7.45
C THR A 101 -11.05 -6.94 -7.63
N THR A 102 -11.28 -6.15 -8.67
CA THR A 102 -10.37 -5.06 -9.06
C THR A 102 -11.10 -3.73 -9.17
N LEU A 103 -10.38 -2.64 -8.87
CA LEU A 103 -10.82 -1.27 -9.10
C LEU A 103 -9.67 -0.45 -9.70
N SER A 104 -9.95 0.21 -10.81
CA SER A 104 -9.00 1.13 -11.44
C SER A 104 -9.70 2.43 -11.84
N GLU A 105 -8.94 3.41 -12.30
CA GLU A 105 -9.46 4.65 -12.85
C GLU A 105 -10.45 4.44 -14.02
N TYR A 106 -10.38 3.29 -14.67
CA TYR A 106 -11.24 2.92 -15.80
C TYR A 106 -12.53 2.22 -15.38
N SER A 107 -12.70 1.87 -14.09
CA SER A 107 -13.88 1.17 -13.59
C SER A 107 -15.13 2.02 -13.72
N THR A 108 -16.21 1.43 -14.25
CA THR A 108 -17.53 2.08 -14.33
C THR A 108 -18.20 2.17 -12.96
N GLY A 109 -19.19 3.04 -12.80
CA GLY A 109 -19.93 3.15 -11.53
C GLY A 109 -20.58 1.82 -11.10
N ARG A 110 -21.04 0.99 -12.06
CA ARG A 110 -21.59 -0.35 -11.80
C ARG A 110 -20.50 -1.30 -11.27
N ASP A 111 -19.32 -1.29 -11.89
CA ASP A 111 -18.20 -2.14 -11.48
C ASP A 111 -17.72 -1.75 -10.08
N ILE A 112 -17.65 -0.44 -9.79
CA ILE A 112 -17.27 0.06 -8.47
C ILE A 112 -18.24 -0.43 -7.39
N SER A 113 -19.55 -0.30 -7.61
CA SER A 113 -20.57 -0.74 -6.66
C SER A 113 -20.50 -2.25 -6.42
N ARG A 114 -20.39 -3.04 -7.51
CA ARG A 114 -20.29 -4.50 -7.45
C ARG A 114 -19.01 -4.96 -6.73
N ALA A 115 -17.87 -4.37 -7.05
CA ALA A 115 -16.59 -4.74 -6.44
C ALA A 115 -16.56 -4.43 -4.95
N ARG A 116 -17.06 -3.25 -4.55
CA ARG A 116 -17.13 -2.84 -3.15
C ARG A 116 -18.06 -3.75 -2.34
N GLU A 117 -19.23 -4.07 -2.88
CA GLU A 117 -20.18 -4.99 -2.23
C GLU A 117 -19.60 -6.41 -2.11
N ALA A 118 -19.00 -6.94 -3.18
CA ALA A 118 -18.41 -8.27 -3.18
C ALA A 118 -17.23 -8.38 -2.18
N PHE A 119 -16.44 -7.33 -2.05
CA PHE A 119 -15.36 -7.27 -1.06
C PHE A 119 -15.91 -7.14 0.36
N PHE A 120 -16.83 -6.22 0.60
CA PHE A 120 -17.41 -5.98 1.93
C PHE A 120 -18.15 -7.21 2.46
N SER A 121 -18.91 -7.90 1.61
CA SER A 121 -19.64 -9.14 1.97
C SER A 121 -18.77 -10.38 2.08
N GLY A 122 -17.47 -10.29 1.81
CA GLY A 122 -16.54 -11.43 1.84
C GLY A 122 -16.68 -12.40 0.65
N LYS A 123 -17.54 -12.12 -0.34
CA LYS A 123 -17.60 -12.90 -1.59
C LYS A 123 -16.28 -12.87 -2.35
N LYS A 124 -15.54 -11.79 -2.20
CA LYS A 124 -14.19 -11.61 -2.71
C LYS A 124 -13.26 -11.28 -1.57
N SER A 125 -12.25 -12.12 -1.36
CA SER A 125 -11.31 -12.00 -0.24
C SER A 125 -10.27 -10.91 -0.47
N VAL A 126 -9.94 -10.61 -1.72
CA VAL A 126 -8.93 -9.62 -2.08
C VAL A 126 -9.54 -8.53 -2.97
N LEU A 127 -9.27 -7.28 -2.64
CA LEU A 127 -9.53 -6.12 -3.48
C LEU A 127 -8.19 -5.54 -3.95
N LEU A 128 -7.93 -5.60 -5.25
CA LEU A 128 -6.78 -4.97 -5.89
C LEU A 128 -7.21 -3.63 -6.48
N LEU A 129 -6.55 -2.55 -6.10
CA LEU A 129 -6.91 -1.22 -6.62
C LEU A 129 -5.70 -0.37 -6.96
N THR A 130 -5.87 0.51 -7.96
CA THR A 130 -4.87 1.51 -8.30
C THR A 130 -4.97 2.72 -7.38
N GLU A 131 -3.83 3.35 -7.06
CA GLU A 131 -3.82 4.64 -6.34
C GLU A 131 -4.56 5.73 -7.13
N ARG A 132 -4.51 5.68 -8.47
CA ARG A 132 -5.22 6.61 -9.35
C ARG A 132 -6.74 6.49 -9.24
N PHE A 133 -7.27 5.29 -8.98
CA PHE A 133 -8.69 5.12 -8.66
C PHE A 133 -9.08 5.99 -7.45
N HIS A 134 -8.29 5.94 -6.39
CA HIS A 134 -8.53 6.77 -5.20
C HIS A 134 -8.40 8.27 -5.51
N PHE A 135 -7.42 8.67 -6.31
CA PHE A 135 -7.25 10.06 -6.73
C PHE A 135 -8.51 10.62 -7.41
N TYR A 136 -9.08 9.90 -8.38
CA TYR A 136 -10.22 10.40 -9.16
C TYR A 136 -11.56 10.19 -8.47
N ARG A 137 -11.71 9.16 -7.67
CA ARG A 137 -13.02 8.72 -7.18
C ARG A 137 -13.26 8.98 -5.70
N ARG A 138 -12.21 9.04 -4.87
CA ARG A 138 -12.27 9.29 -3.43
C ARG A 138 -13.25 8.40 -2.66
N TYR A 139 -13.48 7.17 -3.12
CA TYR A 139 -14.32 6.23 -2.42
C TYR A 139 -13.65 5.70 -1.14
N LEU A 140 -14.38 5.71 -0.04
CA LEU A 140 -13.98 4.99 1.16
C LEU A 140 -14.25 3.49 0.96
N ILE A 141 -13.19 2.70 1.02
CA ILE A 141 -13.26 1.23 0.94
C ILE A 141 -13.34 0.69 2.37
N ARG A 142 -14.42 0.00 2.66
CA ARG A 142 -14.73 -0.57 3.98
C ARG A 142 -14.45 -2.07 4.01
N GLY A 143 -14.33 -2.63 5.22
CA GLY A 143 -14.24 -4.07 5.43
C GLY A 143 -12.84 -4.67 5.28
N ALA A 144 -11.80 -3.88 5.01
CA ALA A 144 -10.45 -4.40 5.00
C ALA A 144 -9.94 -4.69 6.42
N ILE A 145 -9.33 -5.86 6.62
CA ILE A 145 -8.61 -6.26 7.83
C ILE A 145 -7.09 -6.14 7.59
N THR A 146 -6.67 -6.37 6.36
CA THR A 146 -5.29 -6.21 5.94
C THR A 146 -5.21 -5.20 4.80
N VAL A 147 -4.37 -4.19 4.97
CA VAL A 147 -4.06 -3.17 3.94
C VAL A 147 -2.64 -3.39 3.46
N VAL A 148 -2.47 -3.61 2.18
CA VAL A 148 -1.17 -3.86 1.56
C VAL A 148 -0.84 -2.74 0.59
N PHE A 149 0.24 -2.03 0.84
CA PHE A 149 0.83 -1.11 -0.12
C PHE A 149 1.90 -1.86 -0.93
N TYR A 150 1.65 -2.07 -2.21
CA TYR A 150 2.59 -2.72 -3.13
C TYR A 150 3.91 -1.94 -3.29
N ALA A 151 3.81 -0.62 -3.13
CA ALA A 151 4.93 0.30 -2.92
C ALA A 151 4.44 1.45 -2.02
N PRO A 152 5.33 2.24 -1.39
CA PRO A 152 4.93 3.46 -0.71
C PRO A 152 4.14 4.36 -1.67
N PRO A 153 3.04 4.99 -1.24
CA PRO A 153 2.15 5.73 -2.13
C PRO A 153 2.85 6.95 -2.76
N GLU A 154 2.42 7.32 -3.97
CA GLU A 154 2.88 8.53 -4.66
C GLU A 154 2.52 9.79 -3.86
N HIS A 155 1.30 9.82 -3.32
CA HIS A 155 0.81 10.87 -2.45
C HIS A 155 0.79 10.39 -1.00
N ALA A 156 1.68 10.93 -0.18
CA ALA A 156 1.86 10.48 1.20
C ALA A 156 0.57 10.51 2.04
N ILE A 157 -0.34 11.47 1.77
CA ILE A 157 -1.62 11.57 2.48
C ILE A 157 -2.53 10.36 2.26
N TYR A 158 -2.35 9.60 1.17
CA TYR A 158 -3.15 8.39 0.92
C TYR A 158 -2.81 7.26 1.89
N TYR A 159 -1.60 7.26 2.44
CA TYR A 159 -1.22 6.27 3.43
C TYR A 159 -2.19 6.24 4.62
N PRO A 160 -2.38 7.31 5.40
CA PRO A 160 -3.35 7.32 6.48
C PRO A 160 -4.81 7.26 5.98
N GLU A 161 -5.14 7.79 4.80
CA GLU A 161 -6.50 7.74 4.26
C GLU A 161 -6.96 6.28 4.04
N PHE A 162 -6.15 5.44 3.40
CA PHE A 162 -6.45 4.02 3.20
C PHE A 162 -6.52 3.23 4.50
N ILE A 163 -5.73 3.59 5.50
CA ILE A 163 -5.71 2.92 6.81
C ILE A 163 -6.92 3.33 7.65
N ARG A 164 -7.35 4.58 7.57
CA ARG A 164 -8.52 5.08 8.32
C ARG A 164 -9.85 4.58 7.74
N ALA A 165 -9.92 4.35 6.43
CA ALA A 165 -11.15 3.96 5.77
C ALA A 165 -11.80 2.69 6.37
N PRO A 166 -11.06 1.59 6.62
CA PRO A 166 -11.59 0.41 7.31
C PRO A 166 -12.07 0.69 8.73
N LEU A 167 -11.40 1.59 9.45
CA LEU A 167 -11.70 1.91 10.85
C LEU A 167 -12.86 2.92 11.01
N SER A 168 -13.34 3.52 9.90
CA SER A 168 -14.36 4.57 9.94
C SER A 168 -15.79 4.05 10.19
N VAL A 169 -15.99 2.74 10.20
CA VAL A 169 -17.32 2.12 10.29
C VAL A 169 -17.43 1.26 11.55
N ARG A 170 -18.36 1.64 12.40
CA ARG A 170 -18.78 0.88 13.59
C ARG A 170 -20.09 0.14 13.34
N ASP A 171 -20.14 -0.69 12.31
CA ASP A 171 -21.31 -1.56 12.11
C ASP A 171 -21.03 -2.93 12.70
N ALA A 172 -21.80 -3.32 13.70
CA ALA A 172 -21.70 -4.61 14.41
C ALA A 172 -21.89 -5.84 13.49
N SER A 173 -22.36 -5.65 12.26
CA SER A 173 -22.60 -6.69 11.26
C SER A 173 -21.46 -6.89 10.26
N SER A 174 -20.41 -6.05 10.31
CA SER A 174 -19.32 -6.11 9.33
C SER A 174 -18.08 -6.80 9.90
N ALA A 175 -17.34 -7.50 9.03
CA ALA A 175 -16.02 -8.03 9.35
C ALA A 175 -14.93 -6.93 9.52
N ALA A 176 -15.35 -5.65 9.51
CA ALA A 176 -14.45 -4.53 9.69
C ALA A 176 -13.79 -4.55 11.07
N PRO A 177 -12.50 -4.24 11.17
CA PRO A 177 -11.82 -4.16 12.45
C PRO A 177 -12.47 -3.07 13.31
N THR A 178 -12.89 -3.45 14.51
CA THR A 178 -13.44 -2.50 15.50
C THR A 178 -12.33 -1.86 16.34
N ASP A 179 -11.21 -2.57 16.47
CA ASP A 179 -10.00 -2.11 17.15
C ASP A 179 -8.90 -1.82 16.12
N PRO A 180 -8.20 -0.68 16.21
CA PRO A 180 -7.00 -0.41 15.40
C PRO A 180 -5.96 -1.55 15.47
N ALA A 181 -5.85 -2.27 16.58
CA ALA A 181 -4.92 -3.39 16.76
C ALA A 181 -5.25 -4.61 15.88
N ASP A 182 -6.48 -4.72 15.38
CA ASP A 182 -6.89 -5.81 14.48
C ASP A 182 -6.50 -5.51 13.02
N LEU A 183 -6.27 -4.25 12.69
CA LEU A 183 -5.86 -3.84 11.35
C LEU A 183 -4.36 -4.06 11.15
N GLN A 184 -4.02 -4.80 10.11
CA GLN A 184 -2.65 -5.01 9.69
C GLN A 184 -2.34 -4.19 8.44
N VAL A 185 -1.21 -3.52 8.45
CA VAL A 185 -0.73 -2.72 7.31
C VAL A 185 0.64 -3.24 6.89
N TRP A 186 0.77 -3.62 5.63
CA TRP A 186 2.02 -4.12 5.07
C TRP A 186 2.45 -3.23 3.90
N THR A 187 3.70 -2.80 3.90
CA THR A 187 4.26 -1.96 2.83
C THR A 187 5.52 -2.60 2.29
N LEU A 188 5.57 -2.86 0.99
CA LEU A 188 6.75 -3.35 0.31
C LEU A 188 7.57 -2.17 -0.21
N PHE A 189 8.91 -2.18 -0.02
CA PHE A 189 9.78 -1.09 -0.46
C PHE A 189 11.19 -1.56 -0.81
N CYS A 190 11.87 -0.77 -1.64
CA CYS A 190 13.28 -0.92 -1.95
C CYS A 190 14.01 0.44 -1.93
N LYS A 191 15.30 0.45 -2.25
CA LYS A 191 16.11 1.67 -2.25
C LYS A 191 15.61 2.77 -3.22
N TYR A 192 14.91 2.37 -4.29
CA TYR A 192 14.38 3.33 -5.27
C TYR A 192 13.10 4.03 -4.80
N ASP A 193 12.49 3.55 -3.72
CA ASP A 193 11.33 4.19 -3.10
C ASP A 193 11.69 5.27 -2.06
N LEU A 194 12.97 5.63 -1.90
CA LEU A 194 13.44 6.51 -0.83
C LEU A 194 12.57 7.75 -0.64
N LEU A 195 12.29 8.51 -1.70
CA LEU A 195 11.54 9.77 -1.60
C LEU A 195 10.07 9.56 -1.19
N ARG A 196 9.44 8.47 -1.62
CA ARG A 196 8.09 8.10 -1.19
C ARG A 196 8.10 7.63 0.25
N LEU A 197 9.06 6.80 0.61
CA LEU A 197 9.23 6.27 1.96
C LEU A 197 9.49 7.39 2.97
N GLU A 198 10.35 8.38 2.63
CA GLU A 198 10.61 9.54 3.48
C GLU A 198 9.33 10.33 3.81
N ARG A 199 8.42 10.49 2.85
CA ARG A 199 7.14 11.18 3.09
C ARG A 199 6.22 10.41 4.03
N VAL A 200 6.36 9.10 4.08
CA VAL A 200 5.54 8.23 4.95
C VAL A 200 6.13 8.14 6.35
N VAL A 201 7.41 7.74 6.48
CA VAL A 201 8.03 7.43 7.79
C VAL A 201 8.97 8.52 8.31
N GLY A 202 9.24 9.55 7.52
CA GLY A 202 10.23 10.59 7.83
C GLY A 202 11.64 10.25 7.33
N ALA A 203 12.44 11.29 7.03
CA ALA A 203 13.76 11.11 6.43
C ALA A 203 14.76 10.33 7.30
N PRO A 204 14.87 10.56 8.62
CA PRO A 204 15.79 9.79 9.47
C PRO A 204 15.45 8.30 9.48
N GLN A 205 14.15 7.98 9.59
CA GLN A 205 13.68 6.60 9.67
C GLN A 205 13.84 5.89 8.32
N ALA A 206 13.50 6.55 7.21
CA ALA A 206 13.66 6.00 5.87
C ALA A 206 15.12 5.64 5.58
N ARG A 207 16.06 6.50 5.94
CA ARG A 207 17.51 6.23 5.82
C ARG A 207 17.92 5.01 6.64
N LYS A 208 17.51 4.94 7.90
CA LYS A 208 17.80 3.79 8.77
C LYS A 208 17.25 2.49 8.17
N MET A 209 16.04 2.50 7.61
CA MET A 209 15.40 1.34 6.98
C MET A 209 16.12 0.89 5.70
N LEU A 210 16.71 1.83 4.95
CA LEU A 210 17.43 1.50 3.71
C LEU A 210 18.88 1.08 3.92
N THR A 211 19.55 1.59 4.95
CA THR A 211 20.96 1.28 5.25
C THR A 211 21.10 0.12 6.25
N GLY A 212 20.06 -0.20 7.00
CA GLY A 212 20.07 -1.29 7.96
C GLY A 212 20.18 -2.66 7.31
N THR A 213 20.48 -3.67 8.12
CA THR A 213 20.56 -5.08 7.69
C THR A 213 19.21 -5.80 7.72
N ASP A 214 18.24 -5.24 8.44
CA ASP A 214 16.93 -5.84 8.61
C ASP A 214 16.11 -5.81 7.31
N THR A 215 15.34 -6.85 7.10
CA THR A 215 14.44 -6.96 5.95
C THR A 215 12.99 -6.61 6.28
N SER A 216 12.69 -6.39 7.57
CA SER A 216 11.36 -5.98 8.02
C SER A 216 11.43 -5.02 9.20
N TYR A 217 10.58 -3.99 9.18
CA TYR A 217 10.48 -2.96 10.20
C TYR A 217 9.04 -2.85 10.67
N ARG A 218 8.81 -2.86 11.99
CA ARG A 218 7.48 -2.83 12.59
C ARG A 218 7.28 -1.53 13.37
N PHE A 219 6.07 -0.98 13.24
CA PHE A 219 5.59 0.20 13.95
C PHE A 219 4.20 -0.07 14.53
N LEU A 220 3.92 0.56 15.68
CA LEU A 220 2.65 0.50 16.41
C LEU A 220 2.09 1.90 16.61
#